data_0db0ab0d144d803b5a8d952bacafa97e
#
_entry.id   0db0ab0d144d803b5a8d952bacafa97e
#
_cell.length_a   1.000
_cell.length_b   1.000
_cell.length_c   1.000
_cell.angle_alpha   90.00
_cell.angle_beta   90.00
_cell.angle_gamma   90.00
#
_symmetry.space_group_name_H-M   'P 1'
#
loop_
_entity.id
_entity.type
_entity.pdbx_description
1 polymer ?
#
loop_
_entity_poly.entity_id
_entity_poly.type
_entity_poly.pdbx_seq_one_letter_code
_entity_poly.pdbx_strand_id
1 'polypeptide(L)' 'MRYTMMQVCKETGITYQALKFYCNEGLVPNVKRDKNNRRVFDERDVAWISCLTRLKNAAWAFRR' A
#
# COMPACT_ATOMS: atom_id res chain seq x y z
N MET A 1 -14.12 2.46 6.20
CA MET A 1 -14.02 1.03 5.94
C MET A 1 -12.58 0.57 6.07
N ARG A 2 -12.38 -0.63 6.58
CA ARG A 2 -11.02 -1.13 6.79
C ARG A 2 -10.64 -2.21 5.80
N TYR A 3 -9.38 -2.21 5.44
CA TYR A 3 -8.86 -3.19 4.50
C TYR A 3 -7.69 -3.90 5.13
N THR A 4 -7.58 -5.20 4.90
CA THR A 4 -6.38 -5.95 5.27
C THR A 4 -5.37 -5.83 4.15
N MET A 5 -4.14 -6.28 4.40
CA MET A 5 -3.12 -6.25 3.36
C MET A 5 -3.56 -7.02 2.12
N MET A 6 -4.20 -8.16 2.32
CA MET A 6 -4.67 -8.95 1.18
C MET A 6 -5.71 -8.20 0.38
N GLN A 7 -6.62 -7.53 1.08
CA GLN A 7 -7.64 -6.77 0.38
C GLN A 7 -7.05 -5.60 -0.38
N VAL A 8 -6.07 -4.94 0.20
CA VAL A 8 -5.40 -3.84 -0.49
C VAL A 8 -4.71 -4.36 -1.75
N CYS A 9 -4.07 -5.50 -1.66
CA CYS A 9 -3.43 -6.08 -2.83
C CYS A 9 -4.44 -6.35 -3.94
N LYS A 10 -5.60 -6.87 -3.57
CA LYS A 10 -6.65 -7.13 -4.54
C LYS A 10 -7.16 -5.84 -5.18
N GLU A 11 -7.37 -4.83 -4.34
CA GLU A 11 -7.92 -3.57 -4.83
C GLU A 11 -6.96 -2.81 -5.72
N THR A 12 -5.69 -2.89 -5.43
CA THR A 12 -4.68 -2.11 -6.14
C THR A 12 -3.94 -2.90 -7.18
N GLY A 13 -4.00 -4.22 -7.10
CA GLY A 13 -3.31 -5.06 -8.07
C GLY A 13 -1.84 -5.26 -7.81
N ILE A 14 -1.34 -4.82 -6.68
CA ILE A 14 0.08 -5.03 -6.37
C ILE A 14 0.28 -6.33 -5.62
N THR A 15 1.51 -6.79 -5.60
CA THR A 15 1.82 -8.01 -4.86
C THR A 15 1.93 -7.72 -3.38
N TYR A 16 1.80 -8.76 -2.59
CA TYR A 16 1.94 -8.64 -1.16
C TYR A 16 3.33 -8.14 -0.78
N GLN A 17 4.34 -8.62 -1.46
CA GLN A 17 5.71 -8.20 -1.18
C GLN A 17 5.92 -6.72 -1.50
N ALA A 18 5.33 -6.25 -2.58
CA ALA A 18 5.43 -4.84 -2.93
C ALA A 18 4.78 -3.97 -1.86
N LEU A 19 3.60 -4.39 -1.41
CA LEU A 19 2.92 -3.64 -0.38
C LEU A 19 3.70 -3.64 0.92
N LYS A 20 4.27 -4.77 1.27
CA LYS A 20 5.10 -4.88 2.46
C LYS A 20 6.30 -3.94 2.36
N PHE A 21 6.91 -3.89 1.19
CA PHE A 21 8.03 -3.00 0.95
C PHE A 21 7.62 -1.54 1.15
N TYR A 22 6.48 -1.15 0.59
CA TYR A 22 6.01 0.21 0.75
C TYR A 22 5.80 0.57 2.22
N CYS A 23 5.24 -0.36 2.98
CA CYS A 23 5.02 -0.12 4.41
C CYS A 23 6.35 0.02 5.15
N ASN A 24 7.31 -0.84 4.83
CA ASN A 24 8.60 -0.83 5.50
C ASN A 24 9.41 0.42 5.19
N GLU A 25 9.23 0.95 4.00
CA GLU A 25 9.95 2.16 3.60
C GLU A 25 9.28 3.44 4.07
N GLY A 26 8.14 3.28 4.73
CA GLY A 26 7.42 4.46 5.20
C GLY A 26 6.68 5.21 4.12
N LEU A 27 6.45 4.56 2.99
CA LEU A 27 5.75 5.21 1.88
C LEU A 27 4.25 5.28 2.11
N VAL A 28 3.75 4.54 3.09
CA VAL A 28 2.34 4.57 3.45
C VAL A 28 2.26 5.07 4.89
N PRO A 29 2.14 6.37 5.08
CA PRO A 29 2.31 6.97 6.41
C PRO A 29 1.19 6.70 7.41
N ASN A 30 0.04 6.32 6.92
CA ASN A 30 -1.12 6.18 7.82
C ASN A 30 -1.46 4.75 8.17
N VAL A 31 -0.53 3.84 7.96
CA VAL A 31 -0.78 2.45 8.29
C VAL A 31 -0.99 2.30 9.79
N LYS A 32 -2.05 1.62 10.15
CA LYS A 32 -2.38 1.38 11.55
C LYS A 32 -2.34 -0.11 11.81
N ARG A 33 -2.39 -0.47 13.07
CA ARG A 33 -2.44 -1.87 13.45
C ARG A 33 -3.64 -2.10 14.33
N ASP A 34 -4.25 -3.26 14.17
CA ASP A 34 -5.39 -3.62 15.01
C ASP A 34 -4.87 -4.29 16.28
N LYS A 35 -5.77 -4.80 17.09
CA LYS A 35 -5.37 -5.41 18.36
C LYS A 35 -4.58 -6.70 18.16
N ASN A 36 -4.64 -7.28 16.99
CA ASN A 36 -3.83 -8.45 16.67
C ASN A 36 -2.50 -8.07 16.04
N ASN A 37 -2.18 -6.79 16.07
CA ASN A 37 -0.96 -6.26 15.50
C ASN A 37 -0.84 -6.49 13.99
N ARG A 38 -1.97 -6.55 13.32
CA ARG A 38 -2.00 -6.67 11.87
C ARG A 38 -2.18 -5.30 11.26
N ARG A 39 -1.55 -5.07 10.13
CA ARG A 39 -1.69 -3.80 9.44
C ARG A 39 -3.10 -3.66 8.92
N VAL A 40 -3.67 -2.49 9.16
CA VAL A 40 -5.03 -2.17 8.72
C VAL A 40 -4.97 -0.90 7.89
N PHE A 41 -5.67 -0.89 6.79
CA PHE A 41 -5.68 0.24 5.87
C PHE A 41 -7.09 0.78 5.75
N ASP A 42 -7.20 2.03 5.35
CA ASP A 42 -8.52 2.60 5.08
C ASP A 42 -8.57 3.02 3.62
N GLU A 43 -9.64 3.68 3.24
CA GLU A 43 -9.83 4.08 1.85
C GLU A 43 -8.74 5.02 1.37
N ARG A 44 -8.27 5.88 2.26
CA ARG A 44 -7.21 6.81 1.90
C ARG A 44 -5.92 6.07 1.61
N ASP A 45 -5.64 5.07 2.42
CA ASP A 45 -4.44 4.26 2.21
C ASP A 45 -4.52 3.51 0.89
N VAL A 46 -5.68 2.98 0.56
CA VAL A 46 -5.87 2.27 -0.70
C VAL A 46 -5.65 3.22 -1.87
N ALA A 47 -6.21 4.41 -1.79
CA ALA A 47 -6.04 5.41 -2.84
C ALA A 47 -4.57 5.79 -2.99
N TRP A 48 -3.89 5.97 -1.88
CA TRP A 48 -2.48 6.34 -1.89
C TRP A 48 -1.62 5.25 -2.52
N ILE A 49 -1.87 4.01 -2.12
CA ILE A 49 -1.13 2.87 -2.65
C ILE A 49 -1.40 2.70 -4.15
N SER A 50 -2.64 2.90 -4.54
CA SER A 50 -2.98 2.87 -5.96
C SER A 50 -2.20 3.92 -6.74
N CYS A 51 -2.07 5.09 -6.16
CA CYS A 51 -1.30 6.16 -6.77
C CYS A 51 0.18 5.77 -6.89
N LEU A 52 0.74 5.20 -5.84
CA LEU A 52 2.12 4.73 -5.88
C LEU A 52 2.33 3.69 -6.97
N THR A 53 1.36 2.80 -7.13
CA THR A 53 1.45 1.76 -8.13
C THR A 53 1.46 2.37 -9.53
N ARG A 54 0.63 3.36 -9.76
CA ARG A 54 0.60 4.03 -11.04
C ARG A 54 1.89 4.76 -11.33
N LEU A 55 2.43 5.43 -10.33
CA LEU A 55 3.70 6.13 -10.51
C LEU A 55 4.80 5.15 -10.84
N LYS A 56 4.80 4.02 -10.17
CA LYS A 56 5.81 3.02 -10.44
C LYS A 56 5.73 2.54 -11.89
N ASN A 57 4.52 2.32 -12.37
CA ASN A 57 4.35 1.80 -13.73
C ASN A 57 4.65 2.83 -14.80
N ALA A 58 4.32 4.08 -14.53
CA ALA A 58 4.41 5.08 -15.57
C ALA A 58 5.70 5.87 -15.53
N ALA A 59 6.29 5.96 -14.41
CA ALA A 59 7.39 6.86 -14.24
C ALA A 59 8.63 6.18 -13.78
N TRP A 60 9.07 5.27 -14.56
CA TRP A 60 10.31 4.68 -14.27
C TRP A 60 11.43 5.66 -14.26
N ALA A 61 11.20 6.76 -14.86
CA ALA A 61 12.09 7.85 -14.76
C ALA A 61 12.40 8.22 -13.34
N PHE A 62 11.50 7.92 -12.52
CA PHE A 62 11.66 8.19 -11.18
C PHE A 62 12.74 7.40 -10.52
N ARG A 63 13.16 6.36 -11.03
CA ARG A 63 14.16 5.70 -10.45
C ARG A 63 15.46 6.28 -10.81
N ARG A 64 15.91 6.65 -10.81
CA ARG A 64 17.10 7.10 -10.84
C ARG A 64 17.76 7.03 -10.80
#